data_9596b20dee49966086aefd407b386e0d
#
_entry.id   9596b20dee49966086aefd407b386e0d
#
_cell.length_a   1.000
_cell.length_b   1.000
_cell.length_c   1.000
_cell.angle_alpha   90.00
_cell.angle_beta   90.00
_cell.angle_gamma   90.00
#
_symmetry.space_group_name_H-M   'P 1'
#
loop_
_entity.id
_entity.type
_entity.pdbx_description
1 polymer ?
#
loop_
_entity_poly.entity_id
_entity_poly.type
_entity_poly.pdbx_seq_one_letter_code
_entity_poly.pdbx_strand_id
1 'polypeptide(L)'
;TVAAITPLDGAPAPVDASGKTVTEATNDAAGNVELGSVTFKQPSDLDDVEIDGDGMRTKTFAYRVSESGSVDGVVNDATSTRTFTVKVVEDTNKGTLVAEVLPAEGTPKGKGAFEFTNTYGVDPTPSFVTDQIKVSKKLKGRDLAEGEFEFQLIEINADGSESIAATGKNAADGTVALNPVTYTAPGSHSYELREVTGTAGGVTYDRAIRRVHTTVTDAGNGTLAVKHELVDAEGNPTGDTSVTFTNGYEAAPVTLKLGAAKVLKGAELKAGQFSFELKSRDGKVMSTAKNAADGSVTFDALTFKQAGTYTFTVSEVDDGQAHVTYDRAVHKIVVTVSDEAADGTKTGYLS
;
A
#
# COMPACT_ATOMS: atom_id res chain seq x y z
N THR A 1 -33.33 -11.19 -9.23
CA THR A 1 -34.41 -10.36 -8.68
C THR A 1 -35.73 -11.10 -8.82
N VAL A 2 -36.60 -10.99 -7.83
CA VAL A 2 -37.94 -11.55 -7.82
C VAL A 2 -38.93 -10.39 -7.89
N ALA A 3 -39.86 -10.45 -8.85
CA ALA A 3 -40.96 -9.52 -8.91
C ALA A 3 -42.21 -10.21 -8.37
N ALA A 4 -42.90 -9.56 -7.43
CA ALA A 4 -44.17 -10.01 -6.89
C ALA A 4 -45.33 -9.15 -7.44
N ILE A 5 -46.43 -9.77 -7.79
CA ILE A 5 -47.66 -9.07 -8.20
C ILE A 5 -48.74 -9.30 -7.17
N THR A 6 -49.36 -8.21 -6.74
CA THR A 6 -50.46 -8.22 -5.76
C THR A 6 -51.66 -7.53 -6.34
N PRO A 7 -52.80 -8.24 -6.58
CA PRO A 7 -54.09 -7.62 -6.86
C PRO A 7 -54.56 -6.78 -5.69
N LEU A 8 -55.13 -5.63 -5.95
CA LEU A 8 -55.70 -4.72 -4.94
C LEU A 8 -57.21 -4.62 -5.11
N ASP A 9 -57.91 -4.37 -4.01
CA ASP A 9 -59.39 -4.05 -4.01
C ASP A 9 -60.24 -5.04 -4.79
N GLY A 10 -59.96 -6.35 -4.64
CA GLY A 10 -60.74 -7.41 -5.30
C GLY A 10 -60.44 -7.62 -6.79
N ALA A 11 -59.29 -7.10 -7.26
CA ALA A 11 -58.86 -7.35 -8.65
C ALA A 11 -58.59 -8.86 -8.86
N PRO A 12 -58.93 -9.43 -10.04
CA PRO A 12 -58.62 -10.84 -10.33
C PRO A 12 -57.13 -11.11 -10.31
N ALA A 13 -56.75 -12.26 -9.75
CA ALA A 13 -55.35 -12.65 -9.70
C ALA A 13 -54.84 -13.10 -11.08
N PRO A 14 -53.56 -12.75 -11.42
CA PRO A 14 -52.94 -13.27 -12.62
C PRO A 14 -52.69 -14.80 -12.52
N VAL A 15 -52.80 -15.48 -13.67
CA VAL A 15 -52.55 -16.93 -13.77
C VAL A 15 -51.53 -17.22 -14.87
N ASP A 16 -50.77 -18.30 -14.69
CA ASP A 16 -49.91 -18.84 -15.72
C ASP A 16 -50.67 -19.62 -16.81
N ALA A 17 -49.96 -20.14 -17.80
CA ALA A 17 -50.56 -20.92 -18.89
C ALA A 17 -51.27 -22.21 -18.42
N SER A 18 -50.98 -22.68 -17.20
CA SER A 18 -51.68 -23.82 -16.60
C SER A 18 -52.91 -23.46 -15.77
N GLY A 19 -53.20 -22.18 -15.61
CA GLY A 19 -54.27 -21.64 -14.78
C GLY A 19 -53.94 -21.51 -13.29
N LYS A 20 -52.67 -21.67 -12.90
CA LYS A 20 -52.19 -21.48 -11.53
C LYS A 20 -51.93 -19.99 -11.27
N THR A 21 -52.38 -19.49 -10.13
CA THR A 21 -52.13 -18.12 -9.71
C THR A 21 -50.63 -17.82 -9.63
N VAL A 22 -50.25 -16.72 -10.26
CA VAL A 22 -48.90 -16.17 -10.21
C VAL A 22 -48.85 -15.08 -9.15
N THR A 23 -48.04 -15.26 -8.12
CA THR A 23 -47.78 -14.26 -7.07
C THR A 23 -46.39 -13.63 -7.17
N GLU A 24 -45.48 -14.34 -7.81
CA GLU A 24 -44.08 -13.92 -8.00
C GLU A 24 -43.49 -14.56 -9.25
N ALA A 25 -42.50 -13.90 -9.85
CA ALA A 25 -41.73 -14.42 -10.97
C ALA A 25 -40.30 -13.85 -10.93
N THR A 26 -39.33 -14.56 -11.52
CA THR A 26 -37.95 -14.12 -11.68
C THR A 26 -37.72 -13.61 -13.09
N ASN A 27 -36.81 -12.66 -13.24
CA ASN A 27 -36.41 -12.19 -14.56
C ASN A 27 -35.62 -13.26 -15.33
N ASP A 28 -35.80 -13.28 -16.64
CA ASP A 28 -34.96 -14.02 -17.56
C ASP A 28 -33.57 -13.33 -17.79
N ALA A 29 -32.73 -13.91 -18.63
CA ALA A 29 -31.40 -13.36 -18.97
C ALA A 29 -31.49 -12.03 -19.75
N ALA A 30 -32.64 -11.71 -20.36
CA ALA A 30 -32.89 -10.45 -21.04
C ALA A 30 -33.50 -9.38 -20.12
N GLY A 31 -33.76 -9.73 -18.86
CA GLY A 31 -34.38 -8.83 -17.88
C GLY A 31 -35.90 -8.85 -17.88
N ASN A 32 -36.56 -9.67 -18.71
CA ASN A 32 -38.02 -9.72 -18.76
C ASN A 32 -38.57 -10.55 -17.59
N VAL A 33 -39.71 -10.09 -17.05
CA VAL A 33 -40.43 -10.81 -16.00
C VAL A 33 -41.87 -11.08 -16.50
N GLU A 34 -42.27 -12.35 -16.55
CA GLU A 34 -43.63 -12.76 -16.90
C GLU A 34 -44.47 -12.98 -15.65
N LEU A 35 -45.39 -12.06 -15.37
CA LEU A 35 -46.27 -12.08 -14.21
C LEU A 35 -47.62 -12.75 -14.50
N GLY A 36 -47.71 -13.53 -15.57
CA GLY A 36 -48.94 -14.22 -15.97
C GLY A 36 -49.93 -13.32 -16.70
N SER A 37 -51.15 -13.82 -16.89
CA SER A 37 -52.26 -13.12 -17.54
C SER A 37 -53.48 -12.98 -16.62
N VAL A 38 -54.19 -11.87 -16.76
CA VAL A 38 -55.41 -11.63 -16.03
C VAL A 38 -56.58 -11.74 -17.00
N THR A 39 -57.63 -12.49 -16.62
CA THR A 39 -58.87 -12.63 -17.39
C THR A 39 -60.00 -12.02 -16.60
N PHE A 40 -60.64 -11.04 -17.18
CA PHE A 40 -61.88 -10.45 -16.62
C PHE A 40 -63.10 -11.15 -17.18
N LYS A 41 -64.12 -11.38 -16.34
CA LYS A 41 -65.33 -12.17 -16.67
C LYS A 41 -66.55 -11.33 -16.49
N GLN A 42 -67.50 -11.53 -17.41
CA GLN A 42 -68.89 -10.99 -17.35
C GLN A 42 -69.77 -11.99 -16.60
N PRO A 43 -70.75 -11.52 -15.80
CA PRO A 43 -70.84 -10.20 -15.16
C PRO A 43 -70.06 -10.12 -13.87
N SER A 44 -69.43 -11.23 -13.42
CA SER A 44 -68.90 -11.41 -12.03
C SER A 44 -67.91 -10.40 -11.56
N ASP A 45 -67.11 -9.84 -12.46
CA ASP A 45 -66.09 -8.88 -12.05
C ASP A 45 -66.55 -7.42 -12.09
N LEU A 46 -67.76 -7.17 -12.71
CA LEU A 46 -68.36 -5.84 -12.91
C LEU A 46 -69.78 -5.73 -12.38
N ASP A 47 -70.32 -6.73 -11.64
CA ASP A 47 -71.71 -6.77 -11.18
C ASP A 47 -72.07 -5.70 -10.14
N ASP A 48 -71.04 -5.15 -9.47
CA ASP A 48 -71.11 -4.04 -8.48
C ASP A 48 -71.14 -2.65 -9.14
N VAL A 49 -71.06 -2.59 -10.49
CA VAL A 49 -71.07 -1.32 -11.24
C VAL A 49 -72.36 -1.15 -12.00
N GLU A 50 -72.99 0.01 -11.85
CA GLU A 50 -74.22 0.33 -12.60
C GLU A 50 -73.92 0.52 -14.08
N ILE A 51 -74.93 0.17 -14.92
CA ILE A 51 -74.94 0.39 -16.36
C ILE A 51 -75.31 1.86 -16.61
N ASP A 52 -74.45 2.58 -17.34
CA ASP A 52 -74.75 3.97 -17.72
C ASP A 52 -75.83 4.08 -18.81
N GLY A 53 -76.22 5.33 -19.17
CA GLY A 53 -77.26 5.60 -20.16
C GLY A 53 -76.96 5.12 -21.59
N ASP A 54 -75.66 4.79 -21.88
CA ASP A 54 -75.17 4.27 -23.14
C ASP A 54 -75.04 2.73 -23.15
N GLY A 55 -75.38 2.08 -22.03
CA GLY A 55 -75.31 0.64 -21.88
C GLY A 55 -73.85 0.15 -21.51
N MET A 56 -73.05 1.01 -20.94
CA MET A 56 -71.69 0.69 -20.62
C MET A 56 -71.51 0.52 -19.11
N ARG A 57 -70.63 -0.43 -18.72
CA ARG A 57 -70.04 -0.51 -17.35
C ARG A 57 -68.59 -0.30 -17.44
N THR A 58 -68.03 0.51 -16.51
CA THR A 58 -66.60 0.77 -16.44
C THR A 58 -66.11 0.54 -15.02
N LYS A 59 -65.11 -0.35 -14.87
CA LYS A 59 -64.44 -0.61 -13.59
C LYS A 59 -62.94 -0.54 -13.77
N THR A 60 -62.25 -0.04 -12.75
CA THR A 60 -60.81 0.02 -12.72
C THR A 60 -60.29 -0.89 -11.64
N PHE A 61 -59.38 -1.76 -11.99
CA PHE A 61 -58.70 -2.69 -11.10
C PHE A 61 -57.25 -2.23 -10.90
N ALA A 62 -56.75 -2.29 -9.68
CA ALA A 62 -55.40 -1.89 -9.36
C ALA A 62 -54.53 -3.09 -9.05
N TYR A 63 -53.29 -3.01 -9.47
CA TYR A 63 -52.26 -4.03 -9.22
C TYR A 63 -51.00 -3.34 -8.73
N ARG A 64 -50.33 -4.00 -7.78
CA ARG A 64 -48.99 -3.59 -7.30
C ARG A 64 -47.99 -4.60 -7.77
N VAL A 65 -46.88 -4.15 -8.38
CA VAL A 65 -45.71 -4.94 -8.68
C VAL A 65 -44.56 -4.42 -7.82
N SER A 66 -43.91 -5.32 -7.11
CA SER A 66 -42.76 -4.99 -6.28
C SER A 66 -41.56 -5.86 -6.64
N GLU A 67 -40.41 -5.25 -6.67
CA GLU A 67 -39.15 -5.95 -6.79
C GLU A 67 -38.61 -6.29 -5.40
N SER A 68 -38.04 -7.48 -5.26
CA SER A 68 -37.36 -7.94 -4.04
C SER A 68 -36.17 -8.83 -4.39
N GLY A 69 -35.33 -9.07 -3.41
CA GLY A 69 -34.12 -9.87 -3.53
C GLY A 69 -32.87 -9.04 -3.20
N SER A 70 -31.79 -9.73 -2.87
CA SER A 70 -30.49 -9.15 -2.62
C SER A 70 -29.46 -9.93 -3.41
N VAL A 71 -28.66 -9.20 -4.18
CA VAL A 71 -27.51 -9.75 -4.92
C VAL A 71 -26.32 -8.89 -4.54
N ASP A 72 -25.20 -9.53 -4.20
CA ASP A 72 -23.99 -8.80 -3.82
C ASP A 72 -23.53 -7.86 -4.95
N GLY A 73 -23.19 -6.64 -4.58
CA GLY A 73 -22.81 -5.59 -5.52
C GLY A 73 -23.97 -4.92 -6.26
N VAL A 74 -25.23 -5.35 -6.05
CA VAL A 74 -26.40 -4.77 -6.69
C VAL A 74 -27.19 -3.89 -5.72
N VAL A 75 -27.40 -2.66 -6.13
CA VAL A 75 -28.35 -1.73 -5.50
C VAL A 75 -29.65 -1.81 -6.27
N ASN A 76 -30.70 -2.25 -5.59
CA ASN A 76 -32.04 -2.34 -6.19
C ASN A 76 -32.62 -0.96 -6.51
N ASP A 77 -33.60 -0.92 -7.43
CA ASP A 77 -34.31 0.30 -7.78
C ASP A 77 -34.86 1.00 -6.52
N ALA A 78 -34.58 2.30 -6.40
CA ALA A 78 -35.00 3.12 -5.27
C ALA A 78 -36.53 3.13 -5.10
N THR A 79 -37.27 2.90 -6.19
CA THR A 79 -38.73 2.73 -6.19
C THR A 79 -39.04 1.25 -6.41
N SER A 80 -38.84 0.44 -5.37
CA SER A 80 -39.06 -1.01 -5.42
C SER A 80 -40.50 -1.47 -5.66
N THR A 81 -41.42 -0.53 -5.80
CA THR A 81 -42.87 -0.81 -5.99
C THR A 81 -43.45 0.06 -7.09
N ARG A 82 -44.18 -0.55 -8.02
CA ARG A 82 -44.94 0.11 -9.06
C ARG A 82 -46.42 -0.28 -8.90
N THR A 83 -47.33 0.66 -9.14
CA THR A 83 -48.75 0.40 -9.16
C THR A 83 -49.30 0.76 -10.53
N PHE A 84 -50.11 -0.10 -11.11
CA PHE A 84 -50.79 0.16 -12.35
C PHE A 84 -52.25 -0.18 -12.21
N THR A 85 -53.08 0.34 -13.11
CA THR A 85 -54.49 0.09 -13.14
C THR A 85 -54.90 -0.51 -14.50
N VAL A 86 -55.92 -1.37 -14.46
CA VAL A 86 -56.53 -1.91 -15.66
C VAL A 86 -57.97 -1.38 -15.69
N LYS A 87 -58.26 -0.56 -16.70
CA LYS A 87 -59.62 -0.12 -16.97
C LYS A 87 -60.33 -1.19 -17.79
N VAL A 88 -61.45 -1.69 -17.29
CA VAL A 88 -62.29 -2.68 -17.97
C VAL A 88 -63.59 -2.03 -18.30
N VAL A 89 -63.97 -2.11 -19.56
CA VAL A 89 -65.21 -1.56 -20.09
C VAL A 89 -66.02 -2.69 -20.70
N GLU A 90 -67.28 -2.84 -20.24
CA GLU A 90 -68.24 -3.73 -20.77
C GLU A 90 -69.27 -2.92 -21.61
N ASP A 91 -69.51 -3.31 -22.88
CA ASP A 91 -70.63 -2.85 -23.69
C ASP A 91 -71.70 -3.92 -23.61
N THR A 92 -72.70 -3.67 -22.76
CA THR A 92 -73.82 -4.63 -22.53
C THR A 92 -74.70 -4.79 -23.76
N ASN A 93 -74.77 -3.79 -24.68
CA ASN A 93 -75.52 -3.86 -25.91
C ASN A 93 -74.87 -4.79 -26.94
N LYS A 94 -73.58 -4.90 -26.92
CA LYS A 94 -72.78 -5.76 -27.82
C LYS A 94 -72.31 -7.06 -27.19
N GLY A 95 -72.38 -7.16 -25.87
CA GLY A 95 -71.82 -8.30 -25.13
C GLY A 95 -70.33 -8.41 -25.22
N THR A 96 -69.62 -7.26 -25.29
CA THR A 96 -68.17 -7.20 -25.42
C THR A 96 -67.50 -6.64 -24.15
N LEU A 97 -66.30 -7.16 -23.81
CA LEU A 97 -65.48 -6.69 -22.72
C LEU A 97 -64.10 -6.27 -23.27
N VAL A 98 -63.70 -5.07 -22.94
CA VAL A 98 -62.34 -4.54 -23.30
C VAL A 98 -61.64 -4.16 -22.08
N ALA A 99 -60.39 -4.63 -21.95
CA ALA A 99 -59.45 -4.26 -20.86
C ALA A 99 -58.29 -3.45 -21.42
N GLU A 100 -57.95 -2.34 -20.77
CA GLU A 100 -56.85 -1.47 -21.12
C GLU A 100 -55.97 -1.24 -19.88
N VAL A 101 -54.68 -1.49 -20.01
CA VAL A 101 -53.71 -1.14 -18.95
C VAL A 101 -53.43 0.35 -19.01
N LEU A 102 -53.74 1.04 -17.91
CA LEU A 102 -53.44 2.45 -17.74
C LEU A 102 -52.10 2.56 -16.97
N PRO A 103 -51.09 3.22 -17.52
CA PRO A 103 -49.86 3.48 -16.78
C PRO A 103 -50.16 4.32 -15.55
N ALA A 104 -49.37 4.13 -14.47
CA ALA A 104 -49.41 5.01 -13.32
C ALA A 104 -49.08 6.46 -13.74
N GLU A 105 -49.67 7.43 -13.03
CA GLU A 105 -49.43 8.84 -13.32
C GLU A 105 -47.90 9.15 -13.23
N GLY A 106 -47.35 9.75 -14.28
CA GLY A 106 -45.91 10.07 -14.37
C GLY A 106 -45.01 9.00 -15.00
N THR A 107 -45.57 7.80 -15.40
CA THR A 107 -44.76 6.81 -16.12
C THR A 107 -44.74 7.10 -17.63
N PRO A 108 -43.59 6.91 -18.33
CA PRO A 108 -43.52 7.07 -19.79
C PRO A 108 -44.44 6.11 -20.49
N LYS A 109 -45.15 6.57 -21.53
CA LYS A 109 -45.96 5.71 -22.39
C LYS A 109 -45.07 4.73 -23.16
N GLY A 110 -45.29 3.42 -23.03
CA GLY A 110 -44.55 2.38 -23.77
C GLY A 110 -43.95 1.30 -22.87
N LYS A 111 -42.91 0.65 -23.32
CA LYS A 111 -42.24 -0.49 -22.66
C LYS A 111 -41.64 -0.23 -21.25
N GLY A 112 -41.62 0.97 -20.74
CA GLY A 112 -41.02 1.33 -19.46
C GLY A 112 -42.01 1.48 -18.29
N ALA A 113 -43.29 1.20 -18.47
CA ALA A 113 -44.30 1.38 -17.41
C ALA A 113 -44.03 0.52 -16.15
N PHE A 114 -43.26 -0.57 -16.28
CA PHE A 114 -42.94 -1.52 -15.22
C PHE A 114 -41.45 -1.83 -15.18
N GLU A 115 -40.61 -0.91 -15.62
CA GLU A 115 -39.18 -1.07 -15.61
C GLU A 115 -38.61 -0.85 -14.19
N PHE A 116 -37.82 -1.79 -13.70
CA PHE A 116 -37.03 -1.66 -12.51
C PHE A 116 -35.55 -1.59 -12.94
N THR A 117 -34.83 -0.59 -12.45
CA THR A 117 -33.44 -0.37 -12.79
C THR A 117 -32.57 -0.61 -11.59
N ASN A 118 -31.78 -1.69 -11.61
CA ASN A 118 -30.80 -1.99 -10.61
C ASN A 118 -29.42 -1.51 -11.07
N THR A 119 -28.60 -1.10 -10.13
CA THR A 119 -27.24 -0.67 -10.41
C THR A 119 -26.27 -1.65 -9.80
N TYR A 120 -25.36 -2.18 -10.60
CA TYR A 120 -24.22 -2.97 -10.12
C TYR A 120 -23.02 -2.07 -9.93
N GLY A 121 -22.32 -2.25 -8.84
CA GLY A 121 -21.07 -1.56 -8.52
C GLY A 121 -20.15 -2.43 -7.69
N VAL A 122 -18.90 -2.03 -7.62
CA VAL A 122 -17.88 -2.67 -6.78
C VAL A 122 -17.48 -1.73 -5.65
N ASP A 123 -17.26 -2.28 -4.47
CA ASP A 123 -16.78 -1.53 -3.32
C ASP A 123 -15.28 -1.25 -3.43
N PRO A 124 -14.81 -0.07 -2.97
CA PRO A 124 -13.39 0.22 -2.87
C PRO A 124 -12.67 -0.84 -2.04
N THR A 125 -11.64 -1.44 -2.61
CA THR A 125 -10.89 -2.54 -2.00
C THR A 125 -9.46 -2.12 -1.68
N PRO A 126 -9.07 -1.97 -0.40
CA PRO A 126 -7.69 -1.77 -0.01
C PRO A 126 -6.89 -3.06 -0.19
N SER A 127 -5.68 -2.96 -0.72
CA SER A 127 -4.76 -4.09 -0.88
C SER A 127 -3.34 -3.68 -0.50
N PHE A 128 -2.68 -4.54 0.29
CA PHE A 128 -1.28 -4.37 0.67
C PHE A 128 -0.40 -5.17 -0.30
N VAL A 129 0.48 -4.49 -1.03
CA VAL A 129 1.47 -5.16 -1.88
C VAL A 129 2.31 -6.15 -1.06
N THR A 130 2.64 -5.79 0.20
CA THR A 130 3.46 -6.60 1.10
C THR A 130 2.80 -7.88 1.61
N ASP A 131 1.50 -8.06 1.40
CA ASP A 131 0.82 -9.32 1.71
C ASP A 131 1.14 -10.42 0.68
N GLN A 132 1.47 -10.03 -0.56
CA GLN A 132 1.77 -10.94 -1.66
C GLN A 132 3.26 -10.93 -2.05
N ILE A 133 3.96 -9.80 -1.84
CA ILE A 133 5.38 -9.62 -2.14
C ILE A 133 6.11 -9.25 -0.86
N LYS A 134 6.91 -10.17 -0.32
CA LYS A 134 7.70 -9.91 0.87
C LYS A 134 8.82 -8.91 0.58
N VAL A 135 8.78 -7.75 1.25
CA VAL A 135 9.81 -6.73 1.13
C VAL A 135 10.70 -6.75 2.37
N SER A 136 12.01 -6.75 2.18
CA SER A 136 13.00 -6.82 3.27
C SER A 136 14.08 -5.77 3.09
N LYS A 137 14.56 -5.24 4.22
CA LYS A 137 15.72 -4.36 4.34
C LYS A 137 16.87 -5.08 5.02
N LYS A 138 18.09 -4.93 4.48
CA LYS A 138 19.34 -5.34 5.12
C LYS A 138 20.30 -4.16 5.21
N LEU A 139 21.01 -4.06 6.31
CA LEU A 139 22.11 -3.12 6.49
C LEU A 139 23.38 -3.92 6.80
N LYS A 140 24.43 -3.72 6.01
CA LYS A 140 25.76 -4.31 6.25
C LYS A 140 26.63 -3.30 6.98
N GLY A 141 27.41 -3.74 7.95
CA GLY A 141 28.38 -2.89 8.67
C GLY A 141 27.92 -2.45 10.05
N ARG A 142 26.62 -2.43 10.33
CA ARG A 142 26.04 -2.26 11.66
C ARG A 142 24.62 -2.82 11.74
N ASP A 143 24.05 -2.84 12.93
CA ASP A 143 22.67 -3.23 13.16
C ASP A 143 21.70 -2.22 12.53
N LEU A 144 20.58 -2.74 12.04
CA LEU A 144 19.48 -1.99 11.47
C LEU A 144 18.57 -1.48 12.59
N ALA A 145 18.22 -0.20 12.57
CA ALA A 145 17.24 0.36 13.48
C ALA A 145 15.84 0.38 12.85
N GLU A 146 14.80 0.31 13.71
CA GLU A 146 13.41 0.46 13.28
C GLU A 146 13.17 1.84 12.68
N GLY A 147 12.45 1.88 11.54
CA GLY A 147 12.05 3.12 10.87
C GLY A 147 13.16 3.93 10.23
N GLU A 148 14.37 3.35 10.14
CA GLU A 148 15.55 4.05 9.65
C GLU A 148 15.51 4.35 8.15
N PHE A 149 14.94 3.45 7.37
CA PHE A 149 14.84 3.58 5.91
C PHE A 149 13.38 3.62 5.47
N GLU A 150 13.10 4.52 4.55
CA GLU A 150 11.78 4.71 3.97
C GLU A 150 11.71 4.11 2.55
N PHE A 151 10.53 3.57 2.21
CA PHE A 151 10.23 2.96 0.92
C PHE A 151 9.00 3.61 0.33
N GLN A 152 8.99 3.72 -0.98
CA GLN A 152 7.89 4.26 -1.75
C GLN A 152 7.48 3.28 -2.84
N LEU A 153 6.18 3.05 -2.94
CA LEU A 153 5.55 2.42 -4.10
C LEU A 153 5.04 3.56 -4.98
N ILE A 154 5.64 3.71 -6.14
CA ILE A 154 5.38 4.81 -7.08
C ILE A 154 4.59 4.25 -8.24
N GLU A 155 3.40 4.78 -8.49
CA GLU A 155 2.59 4.44 -9.65
C GLU A 155 3.13 5.15 -10.88
N ILE A 156 3.28 4.40 -11.95
CA ILE A 156 3.67 4.90 -13.27
C ILE A 156 2.40 4.97 -14.11
N ASN A 157 1.89 6.18 -14.30
CA ASN A 157 0.69 6.43 -15.06
C ASN A 157 0.89 6.21 -16.57
N ALA A 158 -0.20 6.05 -17.31
CA ALA A 158 -0.16 5.81 -18.77
C ALA A 158 0.50 6.95 -19.57
N ASP A 159 0.52 8.18 -19.02
CA ASP A 159 1.20 9.34 -19.59
C ASP A 159 2.69 9.43 -19.20
N GLY A 160 3.18 8.47 -18.43
CA GLY A 160 4.54 8.42 -17.90
C GLY A 160 4.77 9.28 -16.66
N SER A 161 3.74 9.92 -16.11
CA SER A 161 3.85 10.64 -14.84
C SER A 161 3.95 9.68 -13.66
N GLU A 162 4.60 10.13 -12.58
CA GLU A 162 4.80 9.36 -11.36
C GLU A 162 3.94 9.94 -10.22
N SER A 163 3.34 9.05 -9.42
CA SER A 163 2.67 9.41 -8.18
C SER A 163 2.96 8.40 -7.07
N ILE A 164 3.09 8.88 -5.82
CA ILE A 164 3.32 8.01 -4.68
C ILE A 164 1.99 7.34 -4.31
N ALA A 165 1.90 6.01 -4.53
CA ALA A 165 0.72 5.22 -4.21
C ALA A 165 0.74 4.73 -2.76
N ALA A 166 1.92 4.36 -2.23
CA ALA A 166 2.08 3.92 -0.85
C ALA A 166 3.47 4.22 -0.33
N THR A 167 3.61 4.34 0.98
CA THR A 167 4.89 4.48 1.69
C THR A 167 4.99 3.48 2.83
N GLY A 168 6.20 3.23 3.28
CA GLY A 168 6.46 2.39 4.44
C GLY A 168 7.88 2.52 4.95
N LYS A 169 8.15 1.91 6.10
CA LYS A 169 9.48 1.89 6.72
C LYS A 169 9.84 0.49 7.15
N ASN A 170 11.13 0.26 7.36
CA ASN A 170 11.60 -1.01 7.88
C ASN A 170 11.32 -1.16 9.38
N ALA A 171 10.99 -2.38 9.80
CA ALA A 171 11.09 -2.79 11.20
C ALA A 171 12.54 -3.13 11.56
N ALA A 172 12.84 -3.33 12.84
CA ALA A 172 14.17 -3.67 13.33
C ALA A 172 14.69 -5.02 12.79
N ASP A 173 13.80 -5.95 12.50
CA ASP A 173 14.11 -7.25 11.89
C ASP A 173 14.33 -7.19 10.37
N GLY A 174 14.17 -6.02 9.78
CA GLY A 174 14.29 -5.75 8.36
C GLY A 174 13.02 -5.99 7.54
N THR A 175 11.92 -6.37 8.13
CA THR A 175 10.63 -6.44 7.42
C THR A 175 10.19 -5.03 7.03
N VAL A 176 9.67 -4.88 5.81
CA VAL A 176 9.11 -3.61 5.32
C VAL A 176 7.61 -3.80 5.08
N ALA A 177 6.80 -2.98 5.74
CA ALA A 177 5.37 -2.90 5.51
C ALA A 177 5.04 -1.59 4.80
N LEU A 178 4.28 -1.68 3.70
CA LEU A 178 3.76 -0.52 2.96
C LEU A 178 2.30 -0.27 3.37
N ASN A 179 1.87 0.99 3.29
CA ASN A 179 0.45 1.32 3.40
C ASN A 179 -0.35 0.67 2.26
N PRO A 180 -1.67 0.42 2.45
CA PRO A 180 -2.48 -0.15 1.38
C PRO A 180 -2.73 0.84 0.26
N VAL A 181 -2.89 0.33 -0.96
CA VAL A 181 -3.46 1.05 -2.10
C VAL A 181 -4.93 0.67 -2.22
N THR A 182 -5.82 1.65 -2.40
CA THR A 182 -7.26 1.40 -2.56
C THR A 182 -7.64 1.45 -4.03
N TYR A 183 -8.20 0.35 -4.52
CA TYR A 183 -8.70 0.23 -5.89
C TYR A 183 -10.22 0.41 -5.92
N THR A 184 -10.73 1.14 -6.91
CA THR A 184 -12.16 1.48 -7.05
C THR A 184 -12.79 0.90 -8.31
N ALA A 185 -12.00 0.32 -9.21
CA ALA A 185 -12.45 -0.28 -10.46
C ALA A 185 -11.47 -1.36 -10.92
N PRO A 186 -11.92 -2.30 -11.76
CA PRO A 186 -11.03 -3.22 -12.48
C PRO A 186 -10.05 -2.46 -13.37
N GLY A 187 -8.82 -2.99 -13.47
CA GLY A 187 -7.77 -2.38 -14.29
C GLY A 187 -6.40 -3.00 -14.05
N SER A 188 -5.39 -2.44 -14.70
CA SER A 188 -3.99 -2.80 -14.52
C SER A 188 -3.19 -1.58 -14.10
N HIS A 189 -2.31 -1.76 -13.12
CA HIS A 189 -1.46 -0.72 -12.58
C HIS A 189 0.00 -1.16 -12.60
N SER A 190 0.89 -0.24 -12.92
CA SER A 190 2.33 -0.47 -12.92
C SER A 190 2.98 0.37 -11.83
N TYR A 191 3.77 -0.28 -10.98
CA TYR A 191 4.45 0.40 -9.87
C TYR A 191 5.95 0.16 -9.91
N GLU A 192 6.68 1.10 -9.36
CA GLU A 192 8.08 0.96 -8.98
C GLU A 192 8.21 1.07 -7.46
N LEU A 193 8.72 0.02 -6.84
CA LEU A 193 9.09 0.01 -5.43
C LEU A 193 10.55 0.44 -5.32
N ARG A 194 10.79 1.54 -4.61
CA ARG A 194 12.10 2.19 -4.43
C ARG A 194 12.37 2.44 -2.96
N GLU A 195 13.64 2.35 -2.56
CA GLU A 195 14.11 2.94 -1.31
C GLU A 195 14.34 4.44 -1.49
N VAL A 196 13.91 5.25 -0.53
CA VAL A 196 14.19 6.69 -0.53
C VAL A 196 15.65 6.93 -0.19
N THR A 197 16.40 7.54 -1.09
CA THR A 197 17.80 7.89 -0.85
C THR A 197 17.87 9.03 0.15
N GLY A 198 18.43 8.76 1.32
CA GLY A 198 18.69 9.75 2.36
C GLY A 198 20.12 10.32 2.31
N THR A 199 20.48 11.04 3.38
CA THR A 199 21.79 11.69 3.56
C THR A 199 22.51 11.24 4.82
N ALA A 200 22.14 10.08 5.39
CA ALA A 200 22.77 9.58 6.60
C ALA A 200 24.25 9.30 6.38
N GLY A 201 25.09 9.82 7.28
CA GLY A 201 26.55 9.65 7.21
C GLY A 201 26.94 8.18 7.22
N GLY A 202 27.93 7.82 6.43
CA GLY A 202 28.44 6.46 6.30
C GLY A 202 27.52 5.48 5.57
N VAL A 203 26.29 5.86 5.15
CA VAL A 203 25.35 4.97 4.49
C VAL A 203 25.48 5.04 2.96
N THR A 204 25.65 3.87 2.35
CA THR A 204 25.52 3.69 0.91
C THR A 204 24.17 3.04 0.64
N TYR A 205 23.25 3.78 -0.01
CA TYR A 205 21.86 3.36 -0.27
C TYR A 205 21.75 2.41 -1.46
N ASP A 206 20.85 1.43 -1.34
CA ASP A 206 20.41 0.61 -2.47
C ASP A 206 19.52 1.47 -3.41
N ARG A 207 19.93 1.59 -4.67
CA ARG A 207 19.21 2.37 -5.69
C ARG A 207 18.46 1.49 -6.67
N ALA A 208 18.33 0.22 -6.38
CA ALA A 208 17.64 -0.70 -7.28
C ALA A 208 16.14 -0.42 -7.29
N ILE A 209 15.58 -0.43 -8.49
CA ILE A 209 14.15 -0.35 -8.72
C ILE A 209 13.59 -1.76 -8.80
N ARG A 210 12.49 -2.01 -8.09
CA ARG A 210 11.72 -3.26 -8.19
C ARG A 210 10.37 -2.93 -8.80
N ARG A 211 10.02 -3.59 -9.91
CA ARG A 211 8.77 -3.34 -10.61
C ARG A 211 7.70 -4.28 -10.13
N VAL A 212 6.51 -3.73 -9.89
CA VAL A 212 5.33 -4.47 -9.46
C VAL A 212 4.22 -4.20 -10.47
N HIS A 213 3.65 -5.25 -11.01
CA HIS A 213 2.43 -5.19 -11.80
C HIS A 213 1.25 -5.62 -10.93
N THR A 214 0.17 -4.84 -10.97
CA THR A 214 -1.04 -5.14 -10.22
C THR A 214 -2.20 -5.31 -11.19
N THR A 215 -2.88 -6.45 -11.09
CA THR A 215 -4.12 -6.72 -11.82
C THR A 215 -5.29 -6.67 -10.87
N VAL A 216 -6.28 -5.84 -11.18
CA VAL A 216 -7.53 -5.72 -10.44
C VAL A 216 -8.66 -6.26 -11.30
N THR A 217 -9.40 -7.23 -10.80
CA THR A 217 -10.54 -7.85 -11.49
C THR A 217 -11.79 -7.74 -10.64
N ASP A 218 -12.94 -7.62 -11.29
CA ASP A 218 -14.22 -7.74 -10.62
C ASP A 218 -14.48 -9.22 -10.27
N ALA A 219 -14.73 -9.50 -8.99
CA ALA A 219 -15.04 -10.85 -8.52
C ALA A 219 -16.48 -11.26 -8.78
N GLY A 220 -17.33 -10.37 -9.32
CA GLY A 220 -18.72 -10.63 -9.65
C GLY A 220 -19.69 -10.61 -8.47
N ASN A 221 -19.23 -10.18 -7.30
CA ASN A 221 -20.00 -10.13 -6.05
C ASN A 221 -19.92 -8.74 -5.37
N GLY A 222 -19.66 -7.68 -6.14
CA GLY A 222 -19.49 -6.33 -5.62
C GLY A 222 -18.12 -6.06 -4.99
N THR A 223 -17.16 -6.98 -5.08
CA THR A 223 -15.79 -6.80 -4.59
C THR A 223 -14.78 -6.90 -5.71
N LEU A 224 -13.58 -6.34 -5.45
CA LEU A 224 -12.45 -6.44 -6.37
C LEU A 224 -11.46 -7.50 -5.87
N ALA A 225 -10.97 -8.34 -6.77
CA ALA A 225 -9.84 -9.22 -6.54
C ALA A 225 -8.56 -8.54 -7.03
N VAL A 226 -7.55 -8.42 -6.15
CA VAL A 226 -6.29 -7.72 -6.43
C VAL A 226 -5.13 -8.71 -6.41
N LYS A 227 -4.33 -8.72 -7.46
CA LYS A 227 -3.13 -9.54 -7.60
C LYS A 227 -1.92 -8.65 -7.85
N HIS A 228 -0.86 -8.82 -7.04
CA HIS A 228 0.42 -8.15 -7.20
C HIS A 228 1.50 -9.14 -7.64
N GLU A 229 2.29 -8.79 -8.65
CA GLU A 229 3.38 -9.63 -9.18
C GLU A 229 4.63 -8.79 -9.42
N LEU A 230 5.80 -9.37 -9.08
CA LEU A 230 7.08 -8.79 -9.50
C LEU A 230 7.30 -9.05 -10.98
N VAL A 231 7.71 -8.00 -11.69
CA VAL A 231 7.99 -8.06 -13.13
C VAL A 231 9.41 -7.56 -13.45
N ASP A 232 9.95 -8.02 -14.57
CA ASP A 232 11.21 -7.54 -15.11
C ASP A 232 11.07 -6.15 -15.79
N ALA A 233 12.12 -5.67 -16.44
CA ALA A 233 12.12 -4.39 -17.14
C ALA A 233 11.18 -4.35 -18.35
N GLU A 234 10.91 -5.51 -18.94
CA GLU A 234 10.04 -5.72 -20.09
C GLU A 234 8.57 -5.94 -19.69
N GLY A 235 8.29 -6.05 -18.35
CA GLY A 235 6.95 -6.24 -17.80
C GLY A 235 6.53 -7.72 -17.67
N ASN A 236 7.44 -8.68 -17.85
CA ASN A 236 7.13 -10.10 -17.69
C ASN A 236 7.20 -10.51 -16.22
N PRO A 237 6.26 -11.35 -15.72
CA PRO A 237 6.33 -11.87 -14.36
C PRO A 237 7.63 -12.64 -14.10
N THR A 238 8.34 -12.31 -13.01
CA THR A 238 9.58 -13.00 -12.62
C THR A 238 9.32 -14.31 -11.88
N GLY A 239 8.13 -14.46 -11.29
CA GLY A 239 7.80 -15.58 -10.41
C GLY A 239 8.34 -15.41 -8.98
N ASP A 240 9.11 -14.35 -8.72
CA ASP A 240 9.57 -14.05 -7.37
C ASP A 240 8.43 -13.53 -6.49
N THR A 241 8.49 -13.88 -5.22
CA THR A 241 7.53 -13.40 -4.18
C THR A 241 8.21 -12.58 -3.10
N SER A 242 9.47 -12.23 -3.30
CA SER A 242 10.24 -11.45 -2.32
C SER A 242 11.29 -10.58 -2.98
N VAL A 243 11.58 -9.44 -2.35
CA VAL A 243 12.67 -8.53 -2.71
C VAL A 243 13.44 -8.10 -1.47
N THR A 244 14.72 -7.83 -1.64
CA THR A 244 15.58 -7.30 -0.58
C THR A 244 16.30 -6.06 -1.06
N PHE A 245 16.27 -5.00 -0.26
CA PHE A 245 17.10 -3.81 -0.40
C PHE A 245 18.27 -3.89 0.58
N THR A 246 19.50 -3.68 0.10
CA THR A 246 20.70 -3.84 0.91
C THR A 246 21.54 -2.56 0.90
N ASN A 247 21.64 -1.91 2.05
CA ASN A 247 22.56 -0.78 2.24
C ASN A 247 23.87 -1.24 2.86
N GLY A 248 24.93 -0.48 2.60
CA GLY A 248 26.20 -0.59 3.29
C GLY A 248 26.35 0.54 4.30
N TYR A 249 27.03 0.27 5.40
CA TYR A 249 27.46 1.27 6.37
C TYR A 249 28.95 1.18 6.62
N GLU A 250 29.65 2.30 6.44
CA GLU A 250 31.07 2.45 6.76
C GLU A 250 31.31 3.88 7.24
N ALA A 251 31.75 4.02 8.50
CA ALA A 251 32.08 5.34 9.04
C ALA A 251 33.36 5.87 8.40
N ALA A 252 33.37 7.16 8.08
CA ALA A 252 34.58 7.81 7.57
C ALA A 252 35.73 7.76 8.58
N PRO A 253 36.98 7.45 8.15
CA PRO A 253 38.11 7.31 9.03
C PRO A 253 38.51 8.65 9.66
N VAL A 254 39.12 8.56 10.85
CA VAL A 254 39.71 9.70 11.56
C VAL A 254 41.24 9.55 11.67
N THR A 255 41.93 10.66 11.64
CA THR A 255 43.38 10.71 11.85
C THR A 255 43.72 11.45 13.14
N LEU A 256 44.70 10.93 13.86
CA LEU A 256 45.22 11.55 15.08
C LEU A 256 46.77 11.59 15.04
N LYS A 257 47.36 12.72 15.37
CA LYS A 257 48.81 12.84 15.62
C LYS A 257 49.07 12.81 17.12
N LEU A 258 49.91 11.89 17.53
CA LEU A 258 50.40 11.81 18.90
C LEU A 258 51.77 12.52 19.01
N GLY A 259 52.04 13.05 20.18
CA GLY A 259 53.28 13.73 20.46
C GLY A 259 53.83 13.44 21.86
N ALA A 260 55.08 13.82 22.10
CA ALA A 260 55.72 13.80 23.38
C ALA A 260 56.60 15.06 23.55
N ALA A 261 57.13 15.27 24.72
CA ALA A 261 58.07 16.34 24.99
C ALA A 261 59.41 15.76 25.53
N LYS A 262 60.50 16.24 25.01
CA LYS A 262 61.85 15.92 25.50
C LYS A 262 62.44 17.10 26.27
N VAL A 263 62.92 16.83 27.42
CA VAL A 263 63.70 17.79 28.22
C VAL A 263 65.15 17.21 28.46
N LEU A 264 66.17 18.00 28.13
CA LEU A 264 67.53 17.67 28.44
C LEU A 264 68.00 18.59 29.59
N LYS A 265 68.44 18.00 30.67
CA LYS A 265 69.05 18.74 31.81
C LYS A 265 70.55 18.80 31.71
N GLY A 266 71.17 19.96 31.99
CA GLY A 266 72.60 20.14 32.04
C GLY A 266 73.25 20.49 30.70
N ALA A 267 72.52 20.49 29.59
CA ALA A 267 73.01 20.92 28.28
C ALA A 267 71.85 21.47 27.43
N GLU A 268 72.18 22.19 26.35
CA GLU A 268 71.22 22.66 25.37
C GLU A 268 70.73 21.48 24.51
N LEU A 269 69.42 21.38 24.35
CA LEU A 269 68.79 20.38 23.50
C LEU A 269 68.88 20.78 22.03
N LYS A 270 69.38 19.87 21.18
CA LYS A 270 69.51 20.07 19.75
C LYS A 270 68.42 19.29 19.03
N ALA A 271 67.87 19.88 17.91
CA ALA A 271 66.86 19.20 17.04
C ALA A 271 67.46 17.87 16.51
N GLY A 272 66.69 16.81 16.56
CA GLY A 272 67.05 15.48 16.07
C GLY A 272 68.00 14.69 16.94
N GLN A 273 68.28 15.17 18.15
CA GLN A 273 69.28 14.59 19.06
C GLN A 273 68.79 13.27 19.66
N PHE A 274 67.52 13.16 20.00
CA PHE A 274 66.91 11.97 20.61
C PHE A 274 65.84 11.41 19.74
N SER A 275 65.73 10.07 19.69
CA SER A 275 64.73 9.33 18.93
C SER A 275 63.71 8.70 19.87
N PHE A 276 62.48 8.62 19.39
CA PHE A 276 61.35 8.05 20.12
C PHE A 276 60.61 7.05 19.23
N GLU A 277 60.10 5.99 19.85
CA GLU A 277 59.28 4.99 19.21
C GLU A 277 57.85 5.03 19.75
N LEU A 278 56.89 5.08 18.85
CA LEU A 278 55.49 4.82 19.11
C LEU A 278 55.18 3.39 18.72
N LYS A 279 54.76 2.56 19.68
CA LYS A 279 54.45 1.14 19.46
C LYS A 279 52.99 0.86 19.74
N SER A 280 52.41 -0.05 18.96
CA SER A 280 51.12 -0.65 19.24
C SER A 280 51.16 -1.60 20.43
N ARG A 281 49.98 -2.04 20.92
CA ARG A 281 49.88 -2.94 22.09
C ARG A 281 50.70 -4.23 21.97
N ASP A 282 50.85 -4.77 20.77
CA ASP A 282 51.63 -5.98 20.45
C ASP A 282 53.12 -5.70 20.26
N GLY A 283 53.58 -4.48 20.52
CA GLY A 283 55.01 -4.10 20.46
C GLY A 283 55.50 -3.71 19.07
N LYS A 284 54.63 -3.67 18.05
CA LYS A 284 55.01 -3.25 16.69
C LYS A 284 55.27 -1.74 16.67
N VAL A 285 56.39 -1.31 16.10
CA VAL A 285 56.67 0.11 15.86
C VAL A 285 55.74 0.65 14.80
N MET A 286 54.93 1.64 15.17
CA MET A 286 53.98 2.33 14.30
C MET A 286 54.57 3.59 13.68
N SER A 287 55.41 4.31 14.43
CA SER A 287 56.12 5.50 13.97
C SER A 287 57.39 5.71 14.83
N THR A 288 58.39 6.33 14.25
CA THR A 288 59.56 6.86 14.95
C THR A 288 59.64 8.37 14.74
N ALA A 289 59.99 9.11 15.76
CA ALA A 289 60.13 10.56 15.69
C ALA A 289 61.36 11.03 16.42
N LYS A 290 61.87 12.21 16.04
CA LYS A 290 62.96 12.87 16.74
C LYS A 290 62.46 14.17 17.35
N ASN A 291 63.15 14.62 18.42
CA ASN A 291 62.80 15.89 19.03
C ASN A 291 63.15 17.08 18.12
N ALA A 292 62.31 18.13 18.15
CA ALA A 292 62.68 19.46 17.66
C ALA A 292 63.59 20.20 18.69
N ALA A 293 64.08 21.35 18.33
CA ALA A 293 64.95 22.16 19.22
C ALA A 293 64.23 22.64 20.49
N ASP A 294 62.92 22.85 20.39
CA ASP A 294 62.01 23.22 21.49
C ASP A 294 61.59 22.04 22.39
N GLY A 295 62.10 20.83 22.07
CA GLY A 295 61.79 19.60 22.76
C GLY A 295 60.52 18.90 22.31
N SER A 296 59.75 19.45 21.41
CA SER A 296 58.55 18.78 20.87
C SER A 296 58.95 17.55 20.05
N VAL A 297 58.15 16.48 20.18
CA VAL A 297 58.26 15.22 19.43
C VAL A 297 56.91 14.95 18.81
N THR A 298 56.84 14.86 17.48
CA THR A 298 55.57 14.62 16.77
C THR A 298 55.71 13.37 15.91
N PHE A 299 54.85 12.38 16.17
CA PHE A 299 54.78 11.16 15.37
C PHE A 299 53.95 11.34 14.12
N ASP A 300 54.09 10.42 13.16
CA ASP A 300 53.24 10.34 12.00
C ASP A 300 51.77 10.17 12.39
N ALA A 301 50.85 10.62 11.53
CA ALA A 301 49.41 10.47 11.78
C ALA A 301 49.00 9.01 11.78
N LEU A 302 48.29 8.61 12.81
CA LEU A 302 47.61 7.33 12.88
C LEU A 302 46.22 7.49 12.25
N THR A 303 45.84 6.55 11.39
CA THR A 303 44.51 6.51 10.79
C THR A 303 43.69 5.37 11.39
N PHE A 304 42.53 5.70 11.96
CA PHE A 304 41.61 4.74 12.52
C PHE A 304 40.43 4.57 11.53
N LYS A 305 40.12 3.31 11.20
CA LYS A 305 39.05 2.93 10.28
C LYS A 305 37.85 2.26 10.98
N GLN A 306 37.99 2.01 12.28
CA GLN A 306 36.96 1.35 13.09
C GLN A 306 36.90 2.00 14.48
N ALA A 307 35.68 2.05 15.03
CA ALA A 307 35.49 2.42 16.43
C ALA A 307 36.14 1.38 17.35
N GLY A 308 36.67 1.82 18.49
CA GLY A 308 37.28 0.93 19.45
C GLY A 308 38.28 1.63 20.34
N THR A 309 38.92 0.87 21.25
CA THR A 309 39.94 1.35 22.15
C THR A 309 41.33 0.82 21.72
N TYR A 310 42.18 1.73 21.38
CA TYR A 310 43.56 1.47 20.93
C TYR A 310 44.55 1.85 22.03
N THR A 311 45.54 0.99 22.26
CA THR A 311 46.57 1.24 23.24
C THR A 311 47.91 1.34 22.54
N PHE A 312 48.65 2.38 22.84
CA PHE A 312 50.00 2.64 22.35
C PHE A 312 50.95 2.84 23.50
N THR A 313 52.24 2.70 23.23
CA THR A 313 53.32 3.06 24.15
C THR A 313 54.29 3.96 23.43
N VAL A 314 54.80 4.96 24.14
CA VAL A 314 55.91 5.83 23.70
C VAL A 314 57.10 5.63 24.61
N SER A 315 58.26 5.44 24.02
CA SER A 315 59.53 5.33 24.76
C SER A 315 60.67 6.02 24.02
N GLU A 316 61.61 6.53 24.73
CA GLU A 316 62.85 7.05 24.18
C GLU A 316 63.75 5.86 23.76
N VAL A 317 64.48 6.04 22.66
CA VAL A 317 65.43 5.05 22.17
C VAL A 317 66.83 5.37 22.76
N ASP A 318 67.40 4.44 23.48
CA ASP A 318 68.76 4.52 23.98
C ASP A 318 69.76 4.18 22.85
N ASP A 319 70.31 5.18 22.20
CA ASP A 319 71.30 5.06 21.11
C ASP A 319 72.75 5.18 21.58
N GLY A 320 73.03 5.18 22.91
CA GLY A 320 74.33 5.08 23.50
C GLY A 320 75.17 6.39 23.47
N GLN A 321 74.56 7.58 23.44
CA GLN A 321 75.30 8.84 23.45
C GLN A 321 76.10 9.01 24.72
N ALA A 322 77.42 9.38 24.61
CA ALA A 322 78.28 9.59 25.72
C ALA A 322 77.76 10.72 26.65
N HIS A 323 77.83 10.48 27.96
CA HIS A 323 77.45 11.40 29.03
C HIS A 323 75.92 11.74 29.07
N VAL A 324 75.08 10.91 28.41
CA VAL A 324 73.63 11.02 28.44
C VAL A 324 73.05 9.89 29.28
N THR A 325 72.15 10.22 30.20
CA THR A 325 71.24 9.27 30.85
C THR A 325 69.88 9.34 30.23
N TYR A 326 69.44 8.25 29.57
CA TYR A 326 68.17 8.17 28.89
C TYR A 326 67.06 7.95 29.89
N ASP A 327 65.87 8.50 29.55
CA ASP A 327 64.64 8.13 30.23
C ASP A 327 64.18 6.74 29.74
N ARG A 328 64.11 5.79 30.66
CA ARG A 328 63.69 4.41 30.38
C ARG A 328 62.19 4.20 30.63
N ALA A 329 61.42 5.26 30.91
CA ALA A 329 60.00 5.18 31.11
C ALA A 329 59.29 4.81 29.81
N VAL A 330 58.29 3.93 29.92
CA VAL A 330 57.39 3.57 28.85
C VAL A 330 56.04 4.22 29.16
N HIS A 331 55.66 5.19 28.38
CA HIS A 331 54.40 5.93 28.56
C HIS A 331 53.28 5.27 27.78
N LYS A 332 52.21 4.88 28.50
CA LYS A 332 51.00 4.28 27.89
C LYS A 332 50.05 5.38 27.46
N ILE A 333 49.56 5.28 26.22
CA ILE A 333 48.52 6.13 25.64
C ILE A 333 47.33 5.26 25.27
N VAL A 334 46.14 5.68 25.68
CA VAL A 334 44.87 5.05 25.29
C VAL A 334 44.08 6.02 24.42
N VAL A 335 43.72 5.58 23.24
CA VAL A 335 42.88 6.33 22.29
C VAL A 335 41.56 5.61 22.16
N THR A 336 40.46 6.30 22.45
CA THR A 336 39.13 5.79 22.22
C THR A 336 38.60 6.45 20.96
N VAL A 337 38.19 5.65 19.98
CA VAL A 337 37.59 6.10 18.74
C VAL A 337 36.14 5.69 18.77
N SER A 338 35.25 6.64 18.56
CA SER A 338 33.79 6.45 18.56
C SER A 338 33.19 6.82 17.22
N ASP A 339 32.07 6.20 16.89
CA ASP A 339 31.19 6.52 15.79
C ASP A 339 29.79 6.89 16.32
N GLU A 340 29.72 7.40 17.54
CA GLU A 340 28.48 7.71 18.23
C GLU A 340 28.43 9.17 18.64
N ALA A 341 27.26 9.81 18.39
CA ALA A 341 26.93 11.07 19.02
C ALA A 341 26.60 10.86 20.51
N ALA A 342 26.41 11.94 21.25
CA ALA A 342 26.11 11.89 22.69
C ALA A 342 24.81 11.15 23.03
N ASP A 343 23.87 11.02 22.09
CA ASP A 343 22.60 10.29 22.21
C ASP A 343 22.71 8.81 21.79
N GLY A 344 23.91 8.34 21.43
CA GLY A 344 24.17 6.98 20.99
C GLY A 344 23.88 6.71 19.51
N THR A 345 23.43 7.71 18.74
CA THR A 345 23.21 7.55 17.30
C THR A 345 24.54 7.45 16.54
N LYS A 346 24.56 6.65 15.47
CA LYS A 346 25.73 6.54 14.60
C LYS A 346 25.87 7.78 13.72
N THR A 347 27.04 8.38 13.74
CA THR A 347 27.31 9.62 13.00
C THR A 347 27.76 9.37 11.56
N GLY A 348 28.35 8.20 11.28
CA GLY A 348 29.02 7.90 10.02
C GLY A 348 30.44 8.51 9.92
N TYR A 349 30.92 9.08 11.00
CA TYR A 349 32.28 9.67 11.12
C TYR A 349 32.94 9.20 12.40
N LEU A 350 34.16 8.68 12.30
CA LEU A 350 34.95 8.35 13.48
C LEU A 350 35.51 9.63 14.11
N SER A 351 35.48 9.72 15.44
CA SER A 351 35.96 10.84 16.22
C SER A 351 36.77 10.38 17.46
#